data_3893e1da14cccb66b4edcc9c18bf9af8
#
_entry.id   3893e1da14cccb66b4edcc9c18bf9af8
#
_cell.length_a   1.000
_cell.length_b   1.000
_cell.length_c   1.000
_cell.angle_alpha   90.00
_cell.angle_beta   90.00
_cell.angle_gamma   90.00
#
_symmetry.space_group_name_H-M   'P 1'
#
loop_
_entity.id
_entity.type
_entity.pdbx_description
1 polymer ?
#
loop_
_entity_poly.entity_id
_entity_poly.type
_entity_poly.pdbx_seq_one_letter_code
_entity_poly.pdbx_strand_id
1 'polypeptide(L)'
;MRYWCISTSPANWEICKRNNTWGMDARYYVTMEKFLRAGDKAVVYTHGGKFRAIVEFAGEWFYSEDDLGWTKGRDKFLFPYRIKFRIVHESVNPIQVSFSTREVSNKAKLTNPNFIDNVIFIADKGKTWNQYLQVSIINITKEDFDTLFQAIKGK
;
A
#
# COMPACT_ATOMS: atom_id res chain seq x y z
N MET A 1 5.07 5.38 -16.39
CA MET A 1 4.96 5.37 -14.91
C MET A 1 3.70 4.63 -14.49
N ARG A 2 3.83 3.79 -13.48
CA ARG A 2 2.69 3.09 -12.89
C ARG A 2 2.42 3.57 -11.47
N TYR A 3 1.21 3.33 -11.00
CA TYR A 3 0.77 3.67 -9.66
C TYR A 3 0.35 2.41 -8.93
N TRP A 4 0.67 2.34 -7.65
CA TRP A 4 0.51 1.13 -6.86
C TRP A 4 -0.13 1.44 -5.51
N CYS A 5 -0.76 0.43 -4.92
CA CYS A 5 -1.10 0.41 -3.51
C CYS A 5 -0.32 -0.74 -2.87
N ILE A 6 0.51 -0.43 -1.90
CA ILE A 6 1.29 -1.45 -1.17
C ILE A 6 0.75 -1.59 0.24
N SER A 7 0.73 -2.83 0.72
CA SER A 7 0.04 -3.21 1.95
C SER A 7 0.95 -4.01 2.85
N THR A 8 1.02 -3.64 4.11
CA THR A 8 1.82 -4.37 5.09
C THR A 8 1.28 -4.15 6.51
N SER A 9 1.85 -4.82 7.49
CA SER A 9 1.52 -4.56 8.89
C SER A 9 2.13 -3.23 9.35
N PRO A 10 1.57 -2.60 10.40
CA PRO A 10 2.16 -1.38 10.95
C PRO A 10 3.62 -1.58 11.39
N ALA A 11 3.92 -2.71 12.02
CA ALA A 11 5.28 -3.01 12.47
C ALA A 11 6.26 -3.13 11.30
N ASN A 12 5.87 -3.82 10.24
CA ASN A 12 6.72 -3.97 9.05
C ASN A 12 6.91 -2.63 8.32
N TRP A 13 5.89 -1.77 8.32
CA TRP A 13 6.02 -0.45 7.73
C TRP A 13 7.12 0.38 8.43
N GLU A 14 7.20 0.31 9.76
CA GLU A 14 8.27 1.00 10.50
C GLU A 14 9.65 0.51 10.07
N ILE A 15 9.80 -0.78 9.83
CA ILE A 15 11.04 -1.38 9.33
C ILE A 15 11.34 -0.92 7.91
N CYS A 16 10.33 -0.87 7.04
CA CYS A 16 10.48 -0.34 5.67
C CYS A 16 11.00 1.10 5.70
N LYS A 17 10.42 1.95 6.53
CA LYS A 17 10.84 3.36 6.66
C LYS A 17 12.29 3.48 7.13
N ARG A 18 12.66 2.68 8.12
CA ARG A 18 13.99 2.70 8.70
C ARG A 18 15.06 2.36 7.67
N ASN A 19 14.75 1.49 6.74
CA ASN A 19 15.67 1.00 5.71
C ASN A 19 15.43 1.61 4.32
N ASN A 20 14.39 2.42 4.16
CA ASN A 20 13.95 2.94 2.86
C ASN A 20 13.79 1.83 1.82
N THR A 21 13.24 0.69 2.23
CA THR A 21 13.18 -0.52 1.41
C THR A 21 11.82 -1.19 1.54
N TRP A 22 11.22 -1.51 0.40
CA TRP A 22 10.03 -2.35 0.28
C TRP A 22 10.45 -3.76 -0.12
N GLY A 23 9.85 -4.77 0.50
CA GLY A 23 10.17 -6.16 0.20
C GLY A 23 8.92 -7.00 -0.02
N MET A 24 9.04 -8.01 -0.87
CA MET A 24 7.97 -8.94 -1.18
C MET A 24 8.52 -10.36 -1.27
N ASP A 25 7.63 -11.35 -1.15
CA ASP A 25 8.00 -12.75 -1.32
C ASP A 25 7.97 -13.18 -2.79
N ALA A 26 8.32 -14.45 -3.06
CA ALA A 26 8.44 -14.99 -4.42
C ALA A 26 7.12 -14.93 -5.21
N ARG A 27 5.96 -14.85 -4.54
CA ARG A 27 4.67 -14.71 -5.21
C ARG A 27 4.62 -13.48 -6.10
N TYR A 28 5.35 -12.43 -5.75
CA TYR A 28 5.33 -11.14 -6.44
C TYR A 28 6.55 -10.92 -7.34
N TYR A 29 7.33 -11.96 -7.61
CA TYR A 29 8.53 -11.86 -8.44
C TYR A 29 8.24 -11.28 -9.83
N VAL A 30 7.17 -11.74 -10.47
CA VAL A 30 6.79 -11.27 -11.82
C VAL A 30 6.43 -9.78 -11.78
N THR A 31 5.71 -9.35 -10.76
CA THR A 31 5.37 -7.93 -10.58
C THR A 31 6.64 -7.09 -10.44
N MET A 32 7.56 -7.55 -9.61
CA MET A 32 8.82 -6.84 -9.35
C MET A 32 9.67 -6.74 -10.62
N GLU A 33 9.82 -7.85 -11.32
CA GLU A 33 10.69 -7.91 -12.49
C GLU A 33 10.12 -7.20 -13.71
N LYS A 34 8.82 -7.39 -13.99
CA LYS A 34 8.22 -6.92 -15.24
C LYS A 34 7.54 -5.57 -15.15
N PHE A 35 7.03 -5.18 -13.99
CA PHE A 35 6.13 -4.04 -13.92
C PHE A 35 6.58 -2.92 -13.00
N LEU A 36 7.21 -3.23 -11.88
CA LEU A 36 7.62 -2.22 -10.91
C LEU A 36 8.93 -1.56 -11.34
N ARG A 37 8.93 -0.23 -11.44
CA ARG A 37 10.09 0.52 -11.95
C ARG A 37 10.39 1.73 -11.08
N ALA A 38 11.63 2.17 -11.12
CA ALA A 38 12.04 3.44 -10.52
C ALA A 38 11.17 4.58 -11.06
N GLY A 39 10.73 5.45 -10.18
CA GLY A 39 9.82 6.55 -10.51
C GLY A 39 8.34 6.22 -10.34
N ASP A 40 7.98 4.95 -10.25
CA ASP A 40 6.62 4.55 -9.91
C ASP A 40 6.27 5.04 -8.50
N LYS A 41 5.01 5.38 -8.29
CA LYS A 41 4.54 5.86 -6.98
C LYS A 41 3.56 4.87 -6.36
N ALA A 42 3.53 4.84 -5.04
CA ALA A 42 2.63 3.97 -4.31
C ALA A 42 2.01 4.67 -3.12
N VAL A 43 0.77 4.28 -2.84
CA VAL A 43 0.09 4.59 -1.59
C VAL A 43 0.38 3.46 -0.62
N VAL A 44 0.78 3.79 0.60
CA VAL A 44 1.07 2.81 1.64
C VAL A 44 -0.14 2.63 2.53
N TYR A 45 -0.68 1.42 2.52
CA TYR A 45 -1.76 0.99 3.39
C TYR A 45 -1.21 0.05 4.46
N THR A 46 -1.62 0.25 5.70
CA THR A 46 -1.30 -0.71 6.77
C THR A 46 -2.58 -1.37 7.27
N HIS A 47 -2.46 -2.66 7.58
CA HIS A 47 -3.58 -3.46 8.07
C HIS A 47 -4.26 -2.76 9.25
N GLY A 48 -5.58 -2.78 9.27
CA GLY A 48 -6.38 -2.03 10.22
C GLY A 48 -7.03 -0.78 9.61
N GLY A 49 -6.89 -0.58 8.29
CA GLY A 49 -7.61 0.44 7.55
C GLY A 49 -6.92 1.81 7.47
N LYS A 50 -5.62 1.88 7.66
CA LYS A 50 -4.92 3.17 7.69
C LYS A 50 -4.02 3.35 6.49
N PHE A 51 -4.21 4.47 5.78
CA PHE A 51 -3.28 4.93 4.75
C PHE A 51 -2.27 5.87 5.41
N ARG A 52 -0.99 5.55 5.26
CA ARG A 52 0.05 6.21 6.04
C ARG A 52 0.95 7.14 5.24
N ALA A 53 1.19 6.85 3.97
CA ALA A 53 2.20 7.57 3.24
C ALA A 53 2.04 7.42 1.74
N ILE A 54 2.74 8.28 1.03
CA ILE A 54 2.99 8.16 -0.41
C ILE A 54 4.49 7.99 -0.58
N VAL A 55 4.88 6.99 -1.36
CA VAL A 55 6.29 6.72 -1.66
C VAL A 55 6.54 6.74 -3.16
N GLU A 56 7.78 6.98 -3.54
CA GLU A 56 8.25 6.85 -4.92
C GLU A 56 9.39 5.85 -4.92
N PHE A 57 9.29 4.83 -5.78
CA PHE A 57 10.33 3.82 -5.89
C PHE A 57 11.58 4.39 -6.55
N ALA A 58 12.75 4.01 -6.05
CA ALA A 58 14.04 4.50 -6.50
C ALA A 58 14.95 3.33 -6.85
N GLY A 59 15.57 3.39 -8.01
CA GLY A 59 16.47 2.33 -8.47
C GLY A 59 15.75 1.08 -8.93
N GLU A 60 16.51 0.07 -9.31
CA GLU A 60 15.99 -1.21 -9.74
C GLU A 60 15.76 -2.13 -8.56
N TRP A 61 14.89 -3.12 -8.74
CA TRP A 61 14.69 -4.15 -7.73
C TRP A 61 15.97 -4.98 -7.55
N PHE A 62 16.13 -5.58 -6.38
CA PHE A 62 17.25 -6.45 -6.08
C PHE A 62 16.81 -7.60 -5.16
N TYR A 63 17.59 -8.66 -5.14
CA TYR A 63 17.40 -9.80 -4.26
C TYR A 63 18.34 -9.69 -3.07
N SER A 64 17.82 -9.85 -1.87
CA SER A 64 18.64 -9.89 -0.65
C SER A 64 17.96 -10.75 0.40
N GLU A 65 18.74 -11.57 1.08
CA GLU A 65 18.29 -12.38 2.21
C GLU A 65 18.72 -11.79 3.56
N ASP A 66 19.20 -10.54 3.57
CA ASP A 66 19.52 -9.86 4.82
C ASP A 66 18.26 -9.73 5.69
N ASP A 67 18.39 -10.09 6.96
CA ASP A 67 17.28 -10.00 7.91
C ASP A 67 17.14 -8.55 8.39
N LEU A 68 16.13 -7.86 7.87
CA LEU A 68 15.84 -6.48 8.27
C LEU A 68 14.91 -6.42 9.49
N GLY A 69 14.42 -7.56 9.95
CA GLY A 69 13.50 -7.63 11.09
C GLY A 69 12.03 -7.77 10.72
N TRP A 70 11.71 -7.90 9.44
CA TRP A 70 10.33 -8.10 9.01
C TRP A 70 9.76 -9.42 9.52
N THR A 71 8.45 -9.43 9.73
CA THR A 71 7.73 -10.63 10.15
C THR A 71 6.53 -10.88 9.24
N LYS A 72 6.10 -12.14 9.21
CA LYS A 72 4.84 -12.56 8.61
C LYS A 72 4.09 -13.34 9.68
N GLY A 73 3.04 -12.72 10.24
CA GLY A 73 2.43 -13.23 11.44
C GLY A 73 3.41 -13.12 12.62
N ARG A 74 3.69 -14.23 13.27
CA ARG A 74 4.63 -14.31 14.41
C ARG A 74 6.05 -14.69 14.00
N ASP A 75 6.24 -15.10 12.75
CA ASP A 75 7.51 -15.63 12.28
C ASP A 75 8.32 -14.56 11.58
N LYS A 76 9.64 -14.64 11.69
CA LYS A 76 10.53 -13.82 10.89
C LYS A 76 10.36 -14.16 9.43
N PHE A 77 10.39 -13.15 8.58
CA PHE A 77 10.27 -13.34 7.13
C PHE A 77 11.19 -12.36 6.41
N LEU A 78 11.89 -12.82 5.39
CA LEU A 78 12.91 -12.02 4.74
C LEU A 78 12.37 -11.04 3.71
N PHE A 79 11.28 -11.39 3.01
CA PHE A 79 10.79 -10.62 1.87
C PHE A 79 11.94 -10.24 0.94
N PRO A 80 12.57 -11.22 0.26
CA PRO A 80 13.89 -11.01 -0.37
C PRO A 80 13.85 -10.24 -1.68
N TYR A 81 12.69 -10.08 -2.31
CA TYR A 81 12.54 -9.28 -3.53
C TYR A 81 12.29 -7.85 -3.14
N ARG A 82 13.30 -7.01 -3.28
CA ARG A 82 13.36 -5.68 -2.64
C ARG A 82 13.54 -4.56 -3.65
N ILE A 83 13.03 -3.38 -3.29
CA ILE A 83 13.26 -2.14 -4.04
C ILE A 83 13.34 -0.99 -3.06
N LYS A 84 14.22 -0.04 -3.33
CA LYS A 84 14.36 1.18 -2.53
C LYS A 84 13.24 2.16 -2.85
N PHE A 85 12.92 3.01 -1.89
CA PHE A 85 11.96 4.09 -2.08
C PHE A 85 12.37 5.33 -1.30
N ARG A 86 11.75 6.45 -1.67
CA ARG A 86 11.76 7.67 -0.86
C ARG A 86 10.32 8.01 -0.46
N ILE A 87 10.16 8.65 0.69
CA ILE A 87 8.85 9.09 1.15
C ILE A 87 8.55 10.44 0.50
N VAL A 88 7.43 10.53 -0.22
CA VAL A 88 6.94 11.77 -0.83
C VAL A 88 6.11 12.54 0.18
N HIS A 89 5.26 11.83 0.93
CA HIS A 89 4.42 12.40 1.97
C HIS A 89 4.13 11.33 3.01
N GLU A 90 4.18 11.73 4.28
CA GLU A 90 3.81 10.86 5.38
C GLU A 90 2.78 11.57 6.26
N SER A 91 1.67 10.89 6.57
CA SER A 91 0.65 11.43 7.48
C SER A 91 1.18 11.45 8.90
N VAL A 92 1.10 12.61 9.56
CA VAL A 92 1.53 12.76 10.95
C VAL A 92 0.61 11.95 11.87
N ASN A 93 -0.70 12.02 11.62
CA ASN A 93 -1.71 11.29 12.38
C ASN A 93 -2.57 10.50 11.41
N PRO A 94 -2.12 9.30 10.99
CA PRO A 94 -2.93 8.51 10.05
C PRO A 94 -4.25 8.12 10.69
N ILE A 95 -5.33 8.35 9.95
CA ILE A 95 -6.67 8.03 10.39
C ILE A 95 -7.21 6.86 9.59
N GLN A 96 -8.13 6.15 10.21
CA GLN A 96 -8.81 5.06 9.52
C GLN A 96 -9.75 5.63 8.46
N VAL A 97 -9.68 5.09 7.25
CA VAL A 97 -10.53 5.47 6.13
C VAL A 97 -11.40 4.28 5.71
N SER A 98 -12.50 4.57 5.02
CA SER A 98 -13.36 3.58 4.41
C SER A 98 -13.62 3.96 2.97
N PHE A 99 -13.87 2.97 2.13
CA PHE A 99 -14.07 3.15 0.70
C PHE A 99 -15.48 2.74 0.28
N SER A 100 -15.94 3.34 -0.81
CA SER A 100 -17.14 2.90 -1.48
C SER A 100 -16.91 1.52 -2.09
N THR A 101 -17.77 0.56 -1.74
CA THR A 101 -17.86 -0.73 -2.38
C THR A 101 -19.34 -1.05 -2.60
N ARG A 102 -19.63 -2.02 -3.48
CA ARG A 102 -21.03 -2.40 -3.74
C ARG A 102 -21.78 -2.86 -2.50
N GLU A 103 -21.06 -3.49 -1.57
CA GLU A 103 -21.70 -4.18 -0.43
C GLU A 103 -21.87 -3.29 0.79
N VAL A 104 -20.95 -2.34 1.00
CA VAL A 104 -20.89 -1.60 2.26
C VAL A 104 -20.89 -0.08 2.11
N SER A 105 -20.98 0.45 0.87
CA SER A 105 -20.79 1.87 0.60
C SER A 105 -21.71 2.78 1.41
N ASN A 106 -23.01 2.48 1.46
CA ASN A 106 -23.95 3.34 2.18
C ASN A 106 -23.71 3.33 3.68
N LYS A 107 -23.44 2.16 4.24
CA LYS A 107 -23.15 2.04 5.67
C LYS A 107 -21.85 2.72 6.03
N ALA A 108 -20.80 2.52 5.24
CA ALA A 108 -19.50 3.16 5.49
C ALA A 108 -19.60 4.67 5.39
N LYS A 109 -20.36 5.18 4.43
CA LYS A 109 -20.57 6.62 4.24
C LYS A 109 -21.27 7.25 5.43
N LEU A 110 -22.23 6.56 6.03
CA LEU A 110 -22.98 7.07 7.17
C LEU A 110 -22.19 7.02 8.48
N THR A 111 -21.28 6.06 8.61
CA THR A 111 -20.60 5.78 9.89
C THR A 111 -19.17 6.28 9.96
N ASN A 112 -18.54 6.62 8.84
CA ASN A 112 -17.13 7.02 8.81
C ASN A 112 -16.95 8.35 8.07
N PRO A 113 -16.54 9.44 8.78
CA PRO A 113 -16.32 10.73 8.14
C PRO A 113 -15.14 10.75 7.16
N ASN A 114 -14.34 9.70 7.14
CA ASN A 114 -13.20 9.56 6.23
C ASN A 114 -13.52 8.63 5.05
N PHE A 115 -14.79 8.51 4.73
CA PHE A 115 -15.25 7.70 3.61
C PHE A 115 -14.77 8.30 2.28
N ILE A 116 -14.23 7.45 1.42
CA ILE A 116 -13.72 7.83 0.10
C ILE A 116 -14.55 7.14 -0.97
N ASP A 117 -15.21 7.96 -1.81
CA ASP A 117 -16.01 7.47 -2.93
C ASP A 117 -15.15 7.22 -4.17
N ASN A 118 -15.70 6.39 -5.06
CA ASN A 118 -15.25 6.26 -6.45
C ASN A 118 -13.82 5.77 -6.64
N VAL A 119 -13.31 4.96 -5.73
CA VAL A 119 -12.04 4.27 -5.94
C VAL A 119 -12.31 2.99 -6.73
N ILE A 120 -11.92 3.01 -7.99
CA ILE A 120 -12.29 1.97 -8.97
C ILE A 120 -11.73 0.60 -8.62
N PHE A 121 -10.47 0.54 -8.19
CA PHE A 121 -9.82 -0.73 -7.91
C PHE A 121 -10.46 -1.50 -6.75
N ILE A 122 -11.20 -0.81 -5.90
CA ILE A 122 -11.93 -1.42 -4.80
C ILE A 122 -13.38 -1.71 -5.20
N ALA A 123 -14.04 -0.72 -5.83
CA ALA A 123 -15.47 -0.79 -6.14
C ALA A 123 -15.84 -1.95 -7.08
N ASP A 124 -14.96 -2.29 -8.02
CA ASP A 124 -15.26 -3.25 -9.08
C ASP A 124 -14.98 -4.71 -8.71
N LYS A 125 -14.49 -4.99 -7.51
CA LYS A 125 -14.03 -6.34 -7.17
C LYS A 125 -15.07 -7.23 -6.46
N GLY A 126 -16.22 -6.70 -6.09
CA GLY A 126 -17.25 -7.49 -5.41
C GLY A 126 -16.85 -8.00 -4.03
N LYS A 127 -15.78 -7.46 -3.46
CA LYS A 127 -15.27 -7.79 -2.12
C LYS A 127 -15.35 -6.55 -1.24
N THR A 128 -15.33 -6.76 0.07
CA THR A 128 -15.14 -5.64 0.97
C THR A 128 -13.74 -5.04 0.76
N TRP A 129 -13.60 -3.74 0.91
CA TRP A 129 -12.34 -3.07 0.62
C TRP A 129 -11.18 -3.58 1.47
N ASN A 130 -11.43 -3.94 2.72
CA ASN A 130 -10.38 -4.46 3.59
C ASN A 130 -9.90 -5.86 3.19
N GLN A 131 -10.77 -6.69 2.62
CA GLN A 131 -10.37 -7.99 2.07
C GLN A 131 -9.48 -7.81 0.84
N TYR A 132 -9.83 -6.87 -0.03
CA TYR A 132 -9.07 -6.62 -1.24
C TYR A 132 -7.67 -6.06 -0.93
N LEU A 133 -7.55 -5.26 0.12
CA LEU A 133 -6.26 -4.65 0.52
C LEU A 133 -5.37 -5.57 1.35
N GLN A 134 -5.69 -6.85 1.46
CA GLN A 134 -4.79 -7.81 2.12
C GLN A 134 -3.66 -8.32 1.24
N VAL A 135 -3.66 -8.04 -0.05
CA VAL A 135 -2.55 -8.38 -0.95
C VAL A 135 -1.42 -7.34 -0.83
N SER A 136 -0.17 -7.79 -0.99
CA SER A 136 0.99 -6.93 -0.74
C SER A 136 1.12 -5.76 -1.71
N ILE A 137 0.71 -5.93 -2.95
CA ILE A 137 0.82 -4.88 -3.97
C ILE A 137 -0.30 -5.01 -5.00
N ILE A 138 -0.88 -3.88 -5.37
CA ILE A 138 -1.95 -3.79 -6.36
C ILE A 138 -1.62 -2.65 -7.30
N ASN A 139 -1.72 -2.89 -8.61
CA ASN A 139 -1.63 -1.81 -9.60
C ASN A 139 -2.95 -1.04 -9.60
N ILE A 140 -2.88 0.28 -9.48
CA ILE A 140 -4.05 1.16 -9.47
C ILE A 140 -3.95 2.19 -10.57
N THR A 141 -5.07 2.83 -10.92
CA THR A 141 -5.08 3.91 -11.90
C THR A 141 -4.50 5.19 -11.30
N LYS A 142 -4.06 6.10 -12.18
CA LYS A 142 -3.63 7.42 -11.74
C LYS A 142 -4.76 8.16 -11.02
N GLU A 143 -5.99 8.02 -11.48
CA GLU A 143 -7.16 8.65 -10.87
C GLU A 143 -7.35 8.18 -9.43
N ASP A 144 -7.28 6.87 -9.20
CA ASP A 144 -7.38 6.31 -7.86
C ASP A 144 -6.22 6.77 -6.98
N PHE A 145 -5.01 6.78 -7.52
CA PHE A 145 -3.84 7.28 -6.80
C PHE A 145 -4.04 8.74 -6.38
N ASP A 146 -4.50 9.61 -7.29
CA ASP A 146 -4.71 11.03 -6.98
C ASP A 146 -5.80 11.21 -5.91
N THR A 147 -6.86 10.42 -5.96
CA THR A 147 -7.93 10.44 -4.95
C THR A 147 -7.36 10.08 -3.56
N LEU A 148 -6.58 9.01 -3.49
CA LEU A 148 -5.96 8.58 -2.24
C LEU A 148 -4.92 9.57 -1.75
N PHE A 149 -4.12 10.14 -2.65
CA PHE A 149 -3.12 11.15 -2.29
C PHE A 149 -3.80 12.36 -1.64
N GLN A 150 -4.86 12.88 -2.24
CA GLN A 150 -5.57 14.03 -1.66
C GLN A 150 -6.17 13.72 -0.30
N ALA A 151 -6.71 12.52 -0.13
CA ALA A 151 -7.27 12.09 1.15
C ALA A 151 -6.19 12.00 2.23
N ILE A 152 -5.02 11.47 1.91
CA ILE A 152 -3.90 11.34 2.84
C ILE A 152 -3.27 12.69 3.15
N LYS A 153 -3.09 13.52 2.12
CA LYS A 153 -2.46 14.84 2.26
C LYS A 153 -3.26 15.78 3.15
N GLY A 154 -4.58 15.66 3.15
CA GLY A 154 -5.45 16.47 3.99
C GLY A 154 -5.43 16.08 5.47
N LYS A 155 -4.70 15.05 5.81
CA LYS A 155 -4.58 14.53 7.18
C LYS A 155 -3.12 14.64 7.61
#